data_278c38175a5d6abd9fd7cf4307e0f3c3
#
_entry.id   278c38175a5d6abd9fd7cf4307e0f3c3
#
_cell.length_a   1.000
_cell.length_b   1.000
_cell.length_c   1.000
_cell.angle_alpha   90.00
_cell.angle_beta   90.00
_cell.angle_gamma   90.00
#
_symmetry.space_group_name_H-M   'P 1'
#
loop_
_entity.id
_entity.type
_entity.pdbx_description
1 polymer ?
#
loop_
_entity_poly.entity_id
_entity_poly.type
_entity_poly.pdbx_seq_one_letter_code
_entity_poly.pdbx_strand_id
1 'polypeptide(L)'
;MALIVQKYGGSSVGTIDRIRNVARRLIEVKKEGNKIMAVISAMSGVTDKLIGLAHEVMDNPPERELDMLLATGEQQSIALLCMAITDMGYKAVSFTGQQAGVCTYGSHTRGRIHSIDPKRVIQALDDDYIVVCAGFQGVTVDGTIHTLGRGGSDLSAIAMAAAVNA
;
A
#
# COMPACT_ATOMS: atom_id res chain seq x y z
N MET A 1 17.86 14.82 9.26
CA MET A 1 17.09 13.56 9.06
C MET A 1 15.63 13.95 8.84
N ALA A 2 15.10 13.71 7.65
CA ALA A 2 13.70 13.96 7.32
C ALA A 2 12.92 12.65 7.27
N LEU A 3 11.59 12.71 7.42
CA LEU A 3 10.70 11.62 7.09
C LEU A 3 10.13 11.90 5.69
N ILE A 4 10.35 10.97 4.78
CA ILE A 4 9.94 11.10 3.37
C ILE A 4 8.92 10.03 3.05
N VAL A 5 7.80 10.42 2.45
CA VAL A 5 6.78 9.52 1.93
C VAL A 5 6.83 9.56 0.41
N GLN A 6 6.99 8.40 -0.21
CA GLN A 6 7.01 8.26 -1.66
C GLN A 6 5.88 7.35 -2.13
N LYS A 7 5.21 7.73 -3.20
CA LYS A 7 4.16 6.92 -3.83
C LYS A 7 4.65 6.34 -5.15
N TYR A 8 4.36 5.07 -5.37
CA TYR A 8 4.66 4.37 -6.63
C TYR A 8 3.40 3.75 -7.21
N GLY A 9 3.08 4.14 -8.44
CA GLY A 9 1.94 3.61 -9.20
C GLY A 9 2.24 2.25 -9.81
N GLY A 10 1.21 1.61 -10.36
CA GLY A 10 1.28 0.25 -10.91
C GLY A 10 2.33 0.07 -12.00
N SER A 11 2.54 1.09 -12.85
CA SER A 11 3.59 1.04 -13.89
C SER A 11 5.01 1.02 -13.30
N SER A 12 5.22 1.68 -12.17
CA SER A 12 6.53 1.71 -11.48
C SER A 12 6.88 0.38 -10.82
N VAL A 13 5.90 -0.46 -10.54
CA VAL A 13 6.05 -1.79 -9.91
C VAL A 13 5.54 -2.90 -10.82
N GLY A 14 5.36 -2.65 -12.11
CA GLY A 14 4.71 -3.56 -13.05
C GLY A 14 5.49 -4.83 -13.38
N THR A 15 6.77 -4.90 -13.07
CA THR A 15 7.63 -6.08 -13.25
C THR A 15 8.58 -6.23 -12.06
N ILE A 16 9.17 -7.41 -11.88
CA ILE A 16 10.15 -7.67 -10.82
C ILE A 16 11.37 -6.73 -10.96
N ASP A 17 11.83 -6.45 -12.17
CA ASP A 17 12.95 -5.51 -12.37
C ASP A 17 12.60 -4.08 -11.95
N ARG A 18 11.36 -3.65 -12.22
CA ARG A 18 10.86 -2.34 -11.76
C ARG A 18 10.73 -2.29 -10.24
N ILE A 19 10.25 -3.38 -9.60
CA ILE A 19 10.22 -3.51 -8.13
C ILE A 19 11.65 -3.37 -7.57
N ARG A 20 12.64 -4.04 -8.15
CA ARG A 20 14.05 -3.90 -7.74
C ARG A 20 14.57 -2.47 -7.93
N ASN A 21 14.14 -1.78 -8.98
CA ASN A 21 14.51 -0.36 -9.18
C ASN A 21 13.89 0.54 -8.12
N VAL A 22 12.64 0.32 -7.73
CA VAL A 22 12.00 1.04 -6.62
C VAL A 22 12.74 0.75 -5.32
N ALA A 23 13.10 -0.51 -5.04
CA ALA A 23 13.87 -0.87 -3.86
C ALA A 23 15.21 -0.08 -3.78
N ARG A 24 15.96 0.00 -4.88
CA ARG A 24 17.21 0.80 -4.93
C ARG A 24 16.97 2.26 -4.59
N ARG A 25 15.92 2.89 -5.16
CA ARG A 25 15.59 4.30 -4.89
C ARG A 25 15.24 4.54 -3.42
N LEU A 26 14.47 3.65 -2.80
CA LEU A 26 14.16 3.74 -1.37
C LEU A 26 15.41 3.61 -0.51
N ILE A 27 16.31 2.70 -0.87
CA ILE A 27 17.60 2.52 -0.20
C ILE A 27 18.51 3.75 -0.34
N GLU A 28 18.53 4.39 -1.51
CA GLU A 28 19.31 5.64 -1.71
C GLU A 28 18.83 6.73 -0.77
N VAL A 29 17.52 6.97 -0.67
CA VAL A 29 16.94 7.95 0.28
C VAL A 29 17.28 7.58 1.73
N LYS A 30 17.25 6.29 2.06
CA LYS A 30 17.64 5.78 3.39
C LYS A 30 19.11 6.05 3.70
N LYS A 31 20.02 5.85 2.73
CA LYS A 31 21.46 6.11 2.87
C LYS A 31 21.79 7.59 3.13
N GLU A 32 20.94 8.50 2.69
CA GLU A 32 21.07 9.94 2.98
C GLU A 32 20.72 10.28 4.44
N GLY A 33 20.39 9.30 5.27
CA GLY A 33 20.05 9.45 6.68
C GLY A 33 18.58 9.80 6.91
N ASN A 34 17.70 9.59 5.93
CA ASN A 34 16.27 9.84 6.06
C ASN A 34 15.50 8.61 6.54
N LYS A 35 14.37 8.84 7.21
CA LYS A 35 13.33 7.83 7.37
C LYS A 35 12.48 7.78 6.10
N ILE A 36 12.12 6.59 5.64
CA ILE A 36 11.39 6.44 4.37
C ILE A 36 10.19 5.53 4.53
N MET A 37 9.05 5.98 4.04
CA MET A 37 7.84 5.20 3.85
C MET A 37 7.44 5.24 2.37
N ALA A 38 7.09 4.09 1.80
CA ALA A 38 6.54 3.99 0.46
C ALA A 38 5.07 3.56 0.51
N VAL A 39 4.23 4.16 -0.33
CA VAL A 39 2.84 3.72 -0.57
C VAL A 39 2.76 3.17 -1.99
N ILE A 40 2.34 1.91 -2.10
CA ILE A 40 2.48 1.12 -3.32
C ILE A 40 1.11 0.72 -3.86
N SER A 41 0.92 0.89 -5.16
CA SER A 41 -0.23 0.37 -5.92
C SER A 41 -0.01 -1.11 -6.29
N ALA A 42 -1.08 -1.79 -6.70
CA ALA A 42 -0.97 -3.09 -7.36
C ALA A 42 -0.09 -2.98 -8.62
N MET A 43 0.56 -4.08 -8.99
CA MET A 43 1.30 -4.17 -10.24
C MET A 43 0.38 -3.89 -11.44
N SER A 44 0.93 -3.30 -12.50
CA SER A 44 0.15 -2.98 -13.71
C SER A 44 -0.63 -4.18 -14.22
N GLY A 45 -1.94 -3.99 -14.46
CA GLY A 45 -2.85 -5.03 -14.95
C GLY A 45 -3.37 -6.01 -13.90
N VAL A 46 -2.83 -6.02 -12.68
CA VAL A 46 -3.28 -6.97 -11.64
C VAL A 46 -4.71 -6.67 -11.18
N THR A 47 -5.05 -5.42 -10.95
CA THR A 47 -6.42 -5.04 -10.57
C THR A 47 -7.44 -5.46 -11.62
N ASP A 48 -7.16 -5.19 -12.91
CA ASP A 48 -8.05 -5.59 -14.01
C ASP A 48 -8.18 -7.10 -14.12
N LYS A 49 -7.08 -7.85 -13.90
CA LYS A 49 -7.11 -9.31 -13.86
C LYS A 49 -7.98 -9.84 -12.71
N LEU A 50 -7.89 -9.24 -11.53
CA LEU A 50 -8.70 -9.63 -10.38
C LEU A 50 -10.20 -9.35 -10.62
N ILE A 51 -10.53 -8.20 -11.22
CA ILE A 51 -11.89 -7.88 -11.64
C ILE A 51 -12.39 -8.92 -12.67
N GLY A 52 -11.57 -9.26 -13.66
CA GLY A 52 -11.89 -10.29 -14.64
C GLY A 52 -12.22 -11.64 -14.01
N LEU A 53 -11.38 -12.10 -13.06
CA LEU A 53 -11.63 -13.34 -12.32
C LEU A 53 -12.97 -13.33 -11.56
N ALA A 54 -13.31 -12.20 -10.94
CA ALA A 54 -14.59 -12.06 -10.26
C ALA A 54 -15.79 -12.23 -11.23
N HIS A 55 -15.69 -11.64 -12.42
CA HIS A 55 -16.73 -11.74 -13.43
C HIS A 55 -16.78 -13.11 -14.15
N GLU A 56 -15.67 -13.87 -14.16
CA GLU A 56 -15.70 -15.27 -14.59
C GLU A 56 -16.49 -16.17 -13.64
N VAL A 57 -16.54 -15.80 -12.35
CA VAL A 57 -17.32 -16.54 -11.34
C VAL A 57 -18.80 -16.17 -11.41
N MET A 58 -19.12 -14.87 -11.57
CA MET A 58 -20.51 -14.40 -11.64
C MET A 58 -20.60 -13.01 -12.27
N ASP A 59 -21.72 -12.73 -12.93
CA ASP A 59 -21.94 -11.48 -13.65
C ASP A 59 -21.90 -10.23 -12.74
N ASN A 60 -22.45 -10.35 -11.53
CA ASN A 60 -22.56 -9.24 -10.58
C ASN A 60 -21.93 -9.62 -9.24
N PRO A 61 -20.59 -9.56 -9.10
CA PRO A 61 -19.91 -9.88 -7.86
C PRO A 61 -20.35 -8.97 -6.70
N PRO A 62 -20.61 -9.52 -5.51
CA PRO A 62 -20.86 -8.69 -4.33
C PRO A 62 -19.69 -7.74 -4.07
N GLU A 63 -19.97 -6.45 -3.92
CA GLU A 63 -18.93 -5.43 -3.75
C GLU A 63 -18.02 -5.69 -2.54
N ARG A 64 -18.57 -6.27 -1.47
CA ARG A 64 -17.78 -6.68 -0.29
C ARG A 64 -16.70 -7.72 -0.65
N GLU A 65 -17.05 -8.73 -1.42
CA GLU A 65 -16.10 -9.77 -1.83
C GLU A 65 -15.14 -9.26 -2.91
N LEU A 66 -15.61 -8.32 -3.73
CA LEU A 66 -14.75 -7.64 -4.70
C LEU A 66 -13.67 -6.81 -3.97
N ASP A 67 -14.00 -6.07 -2.92
CA ASP A 67 -13.04 -5.35 -2.08
C ASP A 67 -11.99 -6.31 -1.49
N MET A 68 -12.43 -7.44 -0.94
CA MET A 68 -11.55 -8.47 -0.41
C MET A 68 -10.56 -8.96 -1.47
N LEU A 69 -11.05 -9.23 -2.67
CA LEU A 69 -10.24 -9.73 -3.79
C LEU A 69 -9.27 -8.65 -4.28
N LEU A 70 -9.74 -7.43 -4.54
CA LEU A 70 -8.93 -6.34 -5.10
C LEU A 70 -7.81 -5.91 -4.16
N ALA A 71 -8.05 -5.91 -2.85
CA ALA A 71 -7.03 -5.56 -1.86
C ALA A 71 -5.80 -6.48 -1.91
N THR A 72 -5.91 -7.69 -2.44
CA THR A 72 -4.77 -8.61 -2.58
C THR A 72 -3.74 -8.13 -3.60
N GLY A 73 -4.12 -7.27 -4.54
CA GLY A 73 -3.22 -6.74 -5.56
C GLY A 73 -2.08 -5.93 -4.96
N GLU A 74 -2.40 -4.99 -4.08
CA GLU A 74 -1.40 -4.19 -3.36
C GLU A 74 -0.60 -5.04 -2.37
N GLN A 75 -1.23 -6.03 -1.75
CA GLN A 75 -0.54 -6.94 -0.81
C GLN A 75 0.56 -7.73 -1.51
N GLN A 76 0.36 -8.16 -2.76
CA GLN A 76 1.42 -8.77 -3.56
C GLN A 76 2.59 -7.81 -3.77
N SER A 77 2.31 -6.59 -4.20
CA SER A 77 3.32 -5.57 -4.51
C SER A 77 4.18 -5.21 -3.30
N ILE A 78 3.56 -4.97 -2.14
CA ILE A 78 4.29 -4.59 -0.92
C ILE A 78 5.18 -5.72 -0.41
N ALA A 79 4.70 -6.96 -0.48
CA ALA A 79 5.48 -8.13 -0.07
C ALA A 79 6.71 -8.32 -0.97
N LEU A 80 6.53 -8.27 -2.29
CA LEU A 80 7.63 -8.39 -3.25
C LEU A 80 8.66 -7.28 -3.10
N LEU A 81 8.22 -6.04 -2.87
CA LEU A 81 9.12 -4.91 -2.66
C LEU A 81 9.93 -5.07 -1.36
N CYS A 82 9.30 -5.49 -0.26
CA CYS A 82 10.02 -5.76 0.98
C CYS A 82 11.04 -6.90 0.81
N MET A 83 10.71 -7.97 0.08
CA MET A 83 11.66 -9.03 -0.24
C MET A 83 12.86 -8.48 -1.02
N ALA A 84 12.64 -7.63 -2.03
CA ALA A 84 13.71 -7.02 -2.80
C ALA A 84 14.62 -6.10 -1.96
N ILE A 85 14.04 -5.31 -1.04
CA ILE A 85 14.81 -4.46 -0.12
C ILE A 85 15.65 -5.33 0.85
N THR A 86 15.05 -6.39 1.36
CA THR A 86 15.72 -7.31 2.30
C THR A 86 16.88 -8.07 1.61
N ASP A 87 16.69 -8.51 0.36
CA ASP A 87 17.73 -9.14 -0.46
C ASP A 87 18.93 -8.20 -0.71
N MET A 88 18.70 -6.89 -0.69
CA MET A 88 19.75 -5.85 -0.78
C MET A 88 20.37 -5.48 0.58
N GLY A 89 20.04 -6.20 1.66
CA GLY A 89 20.68 -6.06 2.99
C GLY A 89 20.05 -4.98 3.88
N TYR A 90 18.84 -4.50 3.59
CA TYR A 90 18.16 -3.48 4.39
C TYR A 90 16.94 -4.05 5.12
N LYS A 91 16.63 -3.51 6.29
CA LYS A 91 15.41 -3.86 7.01
C LYS A 91 14.19 -3.25 6.29
N ALA A 92 13.21 -4.08 5.96
CA ALA A 92 11.94 -3.64 5.39
C ALA A 92 10.77 -4.34 6.05
N VAL A 93 9.64 -3.65 6.13
CA VAL A 93 8.39 -4.20 6.63
C VAL A 93 7.22 -3.70 5.81
N SER A 94 6.33 -4.62 5.45
CA SER A 94 5.10 -4.31 4.71
C SER A 94 3.90 -4.21 5.66
N PHE A 95 3.00 -3.25 5.38
CA PHE A 95 1.72 -3.09 6.07
C PHE A 95 0.57 -3.02 5.07
N THR A 96 -0.45 -3.83 5.30
CA THR A 96 -1.76 -3.63 4.65
C THR A 96 -2.38 -2.32 5.13
N GLY A 97 -3.46 -1.83 4.47
CA GLY A 97 -4.16 -0.65 4.94
C GLY A 97 -4.61 -0.77 6.41
N GLN A 98 -5.12 -1.94 6.81
CA GLN A 98 -5.47 -2.22 8.20
C GLN A 98 -4.28 -2.12 9.14
N GLN A 99 -3.18 -2.77 8.81
CA GLN A 99 -1.98 -2.77 9.64
C GLN A 99 -1.33 -1.39 9.75
N ALA A 100 -1.48 -0.56 8.71
CA ALA A 100 -1.05 0.83 8.69
C ALA A 100 -2.03 1.77 9.43
N GLY A 101 -3.15 1.23 9.94
CA GLY A 101 -4.12 1.97 10.72
C GLY A 101 -5.13 2.78 9.90
N VAL A 102 -5.29 2.49 8.60
CA VAL A 102 -6.23 3.19 7.72
C VAL A 102 -7.66 2.72 8.02
N CYS A 103 -8.43 3.58 8.70
CA CYS A 103 -9.85 3.39 8.95
C CYS A 103 -10.68 4.07 7.85
N THR A 104 -11.67 3.35 7.34
CA THR A 104 -12.53 3.80 6.25
C THR A 104 -14.01 3.79 6.61
N TYR A 105 -14.80 4.48 5.83
CA TYR A 105 -16.26 4.49 5.90
C TYR A 105 -16.87 4.57 4.49
N GLY A 106 -18.18 4.40 4.38
CA GLY A 106 -18.92 4.53 3.13
C GLY A 106 -19.24 3.18 2.50
N SER A 107 -19.39 3.17 1.18
CA SER A 107 -19.75 1.98 0.42
C SER A 107 -18.53 1.19 0.00
N HIS A 108 -18.68 -0.13 -0.18
CA HIS A 108 -17.67 -0.96 -0.83
C HIS A 108 -17.27 -0.41 -2.19
N THR A 109 -16.07 -0.68 -2.64
CA THR A 109 -15.43 -0.21 -3.88
C THR A 109 -15.25 1.31 -3.99
N ARG A 110 -15.79 2.07 -3.06
CA ARG A 110 -15.77 3.55 -2.99
C ARG A 110 -15.54 4.05 -1.57
N GLY A 111 -14.80 3.28 -0.77
CA GLY A 111 -14.46 3.64 0.60
C GLY A 111 -13.77 5.00 0.67
N ARG A 112 -13.99 5.70 1.78
CA ARG A 112 -13.34 6.97 2.08
C ARG A 112 -12.53 6.83 3.36
N ILE A 113 -11.37 7.45 3.43
CA ILE A 113 -10.56 7.48 4.64
C ILE A 113 -11.27 8.32 5.69
N HIS A 114 -11.53 7.73 6.86
CA HIS A 114 -12.07 8.41 8.03
C HIS A 114 -10.96 8.93 8.93
N SER A 115 -9.99 8.08 9.24
CA SER A 115 -8.86 8.39 10.10
C SER A 115 -7.71 7.44 9.84
N ILE A 116 -6.52 7.80 10.30
CA ILE A 116 -5.35 6.93 10.28
C ILE A 116 -4.73 6.94 11.68
N ASP A 117 -4.52 5.75 12.28
CA ASP A 117 -3.69 5.58 13.46
C ASP A 117 -2.31 5.04 13.04
N PRO A 118 -1.30 5.89 12.87
CA PRO A 118 -0.02 5.50 12.28
C PRO A 118 0.96 4.89 13.30
N LYS A 119 0.56 4.55 14.51
CA LYS A 119 1.46 4.10 15.59
C LYS A 119 2.41 2.99 15.16
N ARG A 120 1.90 1.96 14.47
CA ARG A 120 2.72 0.83 14.00
C ARG A 120 3.71 1.24 12.92
N VAL A 121 3.31 2.16 12.05
CA VAL A 121 4.16 2.73 11.00
C VAL A 121 5.28 3.55 11.63
N ILE A 122 4.94 4.45 12.58
CA ILE A 122 5.91 5.29 13.29
C ILE A 122 6.91 4.41 14.05
N GLN A 123 6.43 3.40 14.77
CA GLN A 123 7.31 2.47 15.50
C GLN A 123 8.30 1.78 14.56
N ALA A 124 7.85 1.27 13.41
CA ALA A 124 8.72 0.62 12.45
C ALA A 124 9.76 1.59 11.84
N LEU A 125 9.36 2.85 11.60
CA LEU A 125 10.28 3.90 11.14
C LEU A 125 11.33 4.24 12.22
N ASP A 126 10.95 4.21 13.49
CA ASP A 126 11.85 4.44 14.63
C ASP A 126 12.80 3.26 14.85
N ASP A 127 12.35 2.04 14.55
CA ASP A 127 13.15 0.81 14.58
C ASP A 127 14.03 0.62 13.32
N ASP A 128 14.17 1.69 12.55
CA ASP A 128 15.04 1.80 11.37
C ASP A 128 14.60 0.96 10.14
N TYR A 129 13.35 0.56 10.06
CA TYR A 129 12.81 -0.10 8.87
C TYR A 129 12.54 0.88 7.73
N ILE A 130 12.70 0.41 6.50
CA ILE A 130 12.02 0.97 5.33
C ILE A 130 10.59 0.44 5.38
N VAL A 131 9.62 1.34 5.52
CA VAL A 131 8.21 0.95 5.66
C VAL A 131 7.53 0.98 4.30
N VAL A 132 6.80 -0.08 3.96
CA VAL A 132 6.07 -0.21 2.70
C VAL A 132 4.60 -0.48 2.99
N CYS A 133 3.72 0.46 2.61
CA CYS A 133 2.29 0.38 2.85
C CYS A 133 1.50 0.12 1.58
N ALA A 134 0.48 -0.72 1.67
CA ALA A 134 -0.48 -0.90 0.60
C ALA A 134 -1.34 0.36 0.46
N GLY A 135 -1.36 0.95 -0.73
CA GLY A 135 -2.33 1.98 -1.09
C GLY A 135 -3.70 1.40 -1.39
N PHE A 136 -4.66 2.26 -1.72
CA PHE A 136 -5.98 1.90 -2.24
C PHE A 136 -6.90 1.16 -1.26
N GLN A 137 -6.50 0.85 -0.05
CA GLN A 137 -7.24 0.00 0.88
C GLN A 137 -7.20 0.48 2.33
N GLY A 138 -8.21 0.12 3.07
CA GLY A 138 -8.33 0.27 4.51
C GLY A 138 -9.39 -0.68 5.04
N VAL A 139 -9.79 -0.48 6.28
CA VAL A 139 -10.85 -1.25 6.91
C VAL A 139 -11.84 -0.33 7.63
N THR A 140 -13.07 -0.76 7.70
CA THR A 140 -14.09 -0.15 8.55
C THR A 140 -13.83 -0.42 10.03
N VAL A 141 -14.56 0.21 10.91
CA VAL A 141 -14.43 0.02 12.38
C VAL A 141 -14.64 -1.44 12.79
N ASP A 142 -15.47 -2.18 12.08
CA ASP A 142 -15.71 -3.62 12.31
C ASP A 142 -14.70 -4.55 11.60
N GLY A 143 -13.67 -3.98 10.96
CA GLY A 143 -12.59 -4.73 10.31
C GLY A 143 -12.90 -5.22 8.89
N THR A 144 -14.00 -4.77 8.29
CA THR A 144 -14.33 -5.11 6.90
C THR A 144 -13.41 -4.35 5.94
N ILE A 145 -12.82 -5.06 4.97
CA ILE A 145 -11.93 -4.45 3.97
C ILE A 145 -12.73 -3.55 3.04
N HIS A 146 -12.23 -2.35 2.81
CA HIS A 146 -12.68 -1.41 1.79
C HIS A 146 -11.54 -1.10 0.82
N THR A 147 -11.84 -1.12 -0.48
CA THR A 147 -11.03 -0.42 -1.46
C THR A 147 -11.54 1.01 -1.63
N LEU A 148 -10.63 1.92 -1.92
CA LEU A 148 -10.92 3.32 -2.18
C LEU A 148 -11.32 3.49 -3.66
N GLY A 149 -11.99 4.58 -4.00
CA GLY A 149 -12.31 4.90 -5.39
C GLY A 149 -11.09 5.26 -6.23
N ARG A 150 -11.32 5.78 -7.43
CA ARG A 150 -10.25 6.24 -8.35
C ARG A 150 -9.28 7.18 -7.64
N GLY A 151 -7.98 7.02 -7.93
CA GLY A 151 -6.93 7.80 -7.27
C GLY A 151 -6.65 7.38 -5.83
N GLY A 152 -7.20 6.24 -5.38
CA GLY A 152 -7.11 5.78 -4.00
C GLY A 152 -5.70 5.60 -3.48
N SER A 153 -4.74 5.19 -4.32
CA SER A 153 -3.33 5.09 -3.90
C SER A 153 -2.67 6.45 -3.69
N ASP A 154 -3.01 7.46 -4.51
CA ASP A 154 -2.53 8.83 -4.32
C ASP A 154 -3.13 9.43 -3.05
N LEU A 155 -4.44 9.24 -2.85
CA LEU A 155 -5.14 9.68 -1.65
C LEU A 155 -4.57 9.00 -0.39
N SER A 156 -4.30 7.69 -0.45
CA SER A 156 -3.65 6.95 0.64
C SER A 156 -2.28 7.57 0.98
N ALA A 157 -1.47 7.88 -0.02
CA ALA A 157 -0.14 8.46 0.19
C ALA A 157 -0.20 9.84 0.86
N ILE A 158 -1.10 10.70 0.41
CA ILE A 158 -1.29 12.05 0.98
C ILE A 158 -1.79 11.93 2.43
N ALA A 159 -2.79 11.10 2.68
CA ALA A 159 -3.33 10.90 4.01
C ALA A 159 -2.31 10.30 4.99
N MET A 160 -1.53 9.32 4.52
CA MET A 160 -0.46 8.71 5.32
C MET A 160 0.67 9.70 5.61
N ALA A 161 1.08 10.52 4.62
CA ALA A 161 2.10 11.55 4.83
C ALA A 161 1.65 12.56 5.90
N ALA A 162 0.41 13.01 5.85
CA ALA A 162 -0.16 13.88 6.86
C ALA A 162 -0.22 13.20 8.25
N ALA A 163 -0.59 11.92 8.31
CA ALA A 163 -0.71 11.19 9.57
C ALA A 163 0.64 10.97 10.27
N VAL A 164 1.74 10.82 9.52
CA VAL A 164 3.09 10.64 10.07
C VAL A 164 3.89 11.95 10.16
N ASN A 165 3.31 13.09 9.81
CA ASN A 165 3.96 14.41 9.79
C ASN A 165 5.22 14.45 8.90
N ALA A 166 5.11 13.90 7.70
CA ALA A 166 6.18 13.88 6.69
C ALA A 166 6.29 15.18 5.92
#